data_dfb61bd1c3a3f903ead016dda20147d4
#
_entry.id   dfb61bd1c3a3f903ead016dda20147d4
#
_cell.length_a   1.000
_cell.length_b   1.000
_cell.length_c   1.000
_cell.angle_alpha   90.00
_cell.angle_beta   90.00
_cell.angle_gamma   90.00
#
_symmetry.space_group_name_H-M   'P 1'
#
loop_
_entity.id
_entity.type
_entity.pdbx_description
1 polymer ?
#
loop_
_entity_poly.entity_id
_entity_poly.type
_entity_poly.pdbx_seq_one_letter_code
_entity_poly.pdbx_strand_id
1 'polypeptide(L)'
;MFEISDIAMPRRVPAVERALDILELYLRSPQPESLSVPEVARALGLPRSTAHELVATLVARRYLRPTEGNPHRYALDARVFELGNAYATGLDLAREGQVVARRIAALCDETVHVAVLEDTDVFYIAKVDSTNALRLVSAIGRRLPAHCTAVGKMLLSGLSEEEFAQRFAGAQELVGMTRNSLRSVDALRAELARTRARGIAWDNCESNPDVRCVAAPIYDHRGRMVGAMSISFPVVRDTPERFLELSRLVREGAQEVSQRLGYRAPDTMAWTPELPPWHRAQAVDG
;
A
#
# COMPACT_ATOMS: atom_id res chain seq x y z
N MET A 1 13.84 36.78 2.98
CA MET A 1 14.11 36.12 1.68
C MET A 1 15.36 35.27 1.89
N PHE A 2 15.18 34.04 2.40
CA PHE A 2 16.28 33.11 2.55
C PHE A 2 16.19 32.13 1.36
N GLU A 3 17.18 32.20 0.48
CA GLU A 3 17.37 31.25 -0.62
C GLU A 3 17.69 29.90 -0.06
N ILE A 4 16.77 28.93 -0.27
CA ILE A 4 17.02 27.51 -0.04
C ILE A 4 17.53 26.93 -1.38
N SER A 5 18.72 27.34 -1.78
CA SER A 5 19.48 26.75 -2.86
C SER A 5 20.89 26.46 -2.35
N ASP A 6 21.08 25.24 -1.83
CA ASP A 6 22.33 24.46 -1.70
C ASP A 6 22.24 23.50 -0.51
N ILE A 7 21.23 22.63 -0.50
CA ILE A 7 21.39 21.40 0.26
C ILE A 7 22.11 20.43 -0.69
N ALA A 8 23.44 20.50 -0.68
CA ALA A 8 24.30 19.49 -1.30
C ALA A 8 23.83 18.13 -0.78
N MET A 9 23.38 17.22 -1.67
CA MET A 9 23.01 15.87 -1.28
C MET A 9 24.11 15.27 -0.43
N PRO A 10 23.83 14.84 0.81
CA PRO A 10 24.84 14.35 1.71
C PRO A 10 25.57 13.17 1.04
N ARG A 11 26.90 13.13 1.15
CA ARG A 11 27.75 12.09 0.57
C ARG A 11 27.30 10.73 1.11
N ARG A 12 26.73 9.90 0.26
CA ARG A 12 26.28 8.56 0.62
C ARG A 12 27.47 7.66 0.95
N VAL A 13 27.29 6.75 1.90
CA VAL A 13 28.31 5.79 2.30
C VAL A 13 28.07 4.46 1.56
N PRO A 14 28.90 4.10 0.57
CA PRO A 14 28.61 2.96 -0.33
C PRO A 14 28.42 1.62 0.40
N ALA A 15 29.14 1.40 1.50
CA ALA A 15 29.01 0.17 2.28
C ALA A 15 27.64 0.06 2.96
N VAL A 16 27.08 1.19 3.44
CA VAL A 16 25.75 1.23 4.05
C VAL A 16 24.68 1.02 2.99
N GLU A 17 24.78 1.70 1.84
CA GLU A 17 23.84 1.49 0.72
C GLU A 17 23.79 0.03 0.31
N ARG A 18 24.93 -0.58 0.04
CA ARG A 18 25.02 -2.00 -0.35
C ARG A 18 24.44 -2.95 0.69
N ALA A 19 24.61 -2.66 1.98
CA ALA A 19 24.03 -3.46 3.05
C ALA A 19 22.50 -3.34 3.07
N LEU A 20 21.96 -2.14 2.84
CA LEU A 20 20.51 -1.90 2.69
C LEU A 20 19.97 -2.58 1.42
N ASP A 21 20.67 -2.44 0.28
CA ASP A 21 20.30 -3.11 -0.97
C ASP A 21 20.16 -4.63 -0.79
N ILE A 22 21.05 -5.27 0.03
CA ILE A 22 20.93 -6.70 0.34
C ILE A 22 19.62 -7.01 1.07
N LEU A 23 19.23 -6.20 2.05
CA LEU A 23 17.95 -6.38 2.75
C LEU A 23 16.77 -6.17 1.83
N GLU A 24 16.85 -5.20 0.91
CA GLU A 24 15.81 -4.89 -0.05
C GLU A 24 15.61 -5.99 -1.11
N LEU A 25 16.60 -6.87 -1.34
CA LEU A 25 16.40 -8.04 -2.20
C LEU A 25 15.24 -8.94 -1.72
N TYR A 26 15.01 -8.99 -0.41
CA TYR A 26 13.91 -9.78 0.19
C TYR A 26 12.53 -9.15 -0.01
N LEU A 27 12.47 -7.90 -0.49
CA LEU A 27 11.20 -7.23 -0.82
C LEU A 27 10.77 -7.46 -2.27
N ARG A 28 11.63 -8.03 -3.13
CA ARG A 28 11.34 -8.28 -4.55
C ARG A 28 10.26 -9.35 -4.72
N SER A 29 9.48 -9.25 -5.78
CA SER A 29 8.45 -10.23 -6.11
C SER A 29 8.94 -11.18 -7.24
N PRO A 30 8.83 -12.51 -7.10
CA PRO A 30 8.40 -13.23 -5.90
C PRO A 30 9.40 -13.07 -4.76
N GLN A 31 8.92 -12.99 -3.51
CA GLN A 31 9.79 -12.82 -2.36
C GLN A 31 10.65 -14.07 -2.13
N PRO A 32 11.99 -13.96 -2.12
CA PRO A 32 12.83 -15.09 -1.81
C PRO A 32 12.78 -15.39 -0.30
N GLU A 33 12.57 -16.66 0.06
CA GLU A 33 12.65 -17.09 1.46
C GLU A 33 14.07 -17.01 2.00
N SER A 34 15.06 -17.25 1.14
CA SER A 34 16.48 -17.16 1.47
C SER A 34 17.33 -16.88 0.24
N LEU A 35 18.49 -16.27 0.45
CA LEU A 35 19.46 -15.94 -0.60
C LEU A 35 20.84 -16.47 -0.21
N SER A 36 21.60 -16.95 -1.20
CA SER A 36 23.04 -17.29 -1.04
C SER A 36 23.93 -16.09 -1.40
N VAL A 37 25.17 -16.07 -0.91
CA VAL A 37 26.14 -15.02 -1.27
C VAL A 37 26.35 -14.87 -2.78
N PRO A 38 26.44 -15.96 -3.59
CA PRO A 38 26.52 -15.83 -5.03
C PRO A 38 25.28 -15.19 -5.69
N GLU A 39 24.06 -15.44 -5.17
CA GLU A 39 22.82 -14.80 -5.66
C GLU A 39 22.82 -13.31 -5.35
N VAL A 40 23.19 -12.93 -4.11
CA VAL A 40 23.36 -11.52 -3.70
C VAL A 40 24.39 -10.81 -4.58
N ALA A 41 25.59 -11.41 -4.75
CA ALA A 41 26.65 -10.84 -5.58
C ALA A 41 26.19 -10.58 -7.02
N ARG A 42 25.46 -11.52 -7.62
CA ARG A 42 24.91 -11.40 -8.98
C ARG A 42 23.81 -10.33 -9.04
N ALA A 43 22.90 -10.32 -8.09
CA ALA A 43 21.75 -9.40 -8.08
C ALA A 43 22.16 -7.93 -7.97
N LEU A 44 23.28 -7.67 -7.26
CA LEU A 44 23.76 -6.31 -6.99
C LEU A 44 25.04 -5.95 -7.76
N GLY A 45 25.54 -6.84 -8.62
CA GLY A 45 26.78 -6.60 -9.39
C GLY A 45 28.03 -6.45 -8.50
N LEU A 46 28.07 -7.13 -7.35
CA LEU A 46 29.17 -7.02 -6.38
C LEU A 46 30.21 -8.15 -6.54
N PRO A 47 31.49 -7.88 -6.20
CA PRO A 47 32.48 -8.96 -5.99
C PRO A 47 31.97 -9.91 -4.89
N ARG A 48 32.23 -11.22 -5.03
CA ARG A 48 31.81 -12.22 -4.05
C ARG A 48 32.37 -11.98 -2.65
N SER A 49 33.62 -11.50 -2.53
CA SER A 49 34.26 -11.14 -1.25
C SER A 49 33.46 -10.03 -0.55
N THR A 50 33.15 -8.96 -1.27
CA THR A 50 32.35 -7.84 -0.74
C THR A 50 30.94 -8.28 -0.31
N ALA A 51 30.26 -9.06 -1.14
CA ALA A 51 28.93 -9.60 -0.78
C ALA A 51 29.00 -10.49 0.47
N HIS A 52 30.07 -11.32 0.60
CA HIS A 52 30.29 -12.16 1.76
C HIS A 52 30.51 -11.34 3.04
N GLU A 53 31.35 -10.31 3.01
CA GLU A 53 31.59 -9.43 4.14
C GLU A 53 30.35 -8.69 4.62
N LEU A 54 29.56 -8.17 3.67
CA LEU A 54 28.30 -7.49 3.97
C LEU A 54 27.27 -8.45 4.59
N VAL A 55 27.09 -9.65 4.00
CA VAL A 55 26.19 -10.68 4.54
C VAL A 55 26.66 -11.12 5.93
N ALA A 56 27.96 -11.36 6.14
CA ALA A 56 28.51 -11.71 7.45
C ALA A 56 28.24 -10.61 8.50
N THR A 57 28.37 -9.34 8.10
CA THR A 57 28.04 -8.20 8.96
C THR A 57 26.56 -8.17 9.33
N LEU A 58 25.67 -8.37 8.36
CA LEU A 58 24.21 -8.43 8.58
C LEU A 58 23.83 -9.61 9.49
N VAL A 59 24.51 -10.76 9.37
CA VAL A 59 24.32 -11.90 10.26
C VAL A 59 24.81 -11.56 11.69
N ALA A 60 26.00 -10.99 11.83
CA ALA A 60 26.53 -10.56 13.13
C ALA A 60 25.61 -9.54 13.83
N ARG A 61 24.90 -8.72 13.05
CA ARG A 61 23.96 -7.72 13.54
C ARG A 61 22.50 -8.25 13.65
N ARG A 62 22.25 -9.54 13.37
CA ARG A 62 20.94 -10.22 13.45
C ARG A 62 19.88 -9.67 12.50
N TYR A 63 20.29 -9.08 11.39
CA TYR A 63 19.39 -8.75 10.27
C TYR A 63 19.15 -9.94 9.36
N LEU A 64 20.18 -10.80 9.23
CA LEU A 64 20.11 -12.07 8.52
C LEU A 64 20.50 -13.22 9.45
N ARG A 65 20.01 -14.41 9.15
CA ARG A 65 20.41 -15.67 9.79
C ARG A 65 20.64 -16.76 8.75
N PRO A 66 21.54 -17.70 8.98
CA PRO A 66 21.63 -18.90 8.17
C PRO A 66 20.31 -19.69 8.24
N THR A 67 19.92 -20.35 7.15
CA THR A 67 18.72 -21.20 7.15
C THR A 67 19.00 -22.56 7.76
N GLU A 68 17.99 -23.16 8.39
CA GLU A 68 18.06 -24.53 8.87
C GLU A 68 18.28 -25.49 7.69
N GLY A 69 19.23 -26.40 7.84
CA GLY A 69 19.57 -27.38 6.79
C GLY A 69 20.49 -26.88 5.67
N ASN A 70 20.72 -25.56 5.54
CA ASN A 70 21.67 -25.04 4.56
C ASN A 70 22.37 -23.75 5.07
N PRO A 71 23.57 -23.87 5.70
CA PRO A 71 24.27 -22.75 6.28
C PRO A 71 24.83 -21.74 5.26
N HIS A 72 24.76 -22.05 3.96
CA HIS A 72 25.17 -21.15 2.88
C HIS A 72 24.02 -20.31 2.30
N ARG A 73 22.82 -20.44 2.84
CA ARG A 73 21.69 -19.61 2.52
C ARG A 73 21.25 -18.79 3.73
N TYR A 74 20.81 -17.57 3.50
CA TYR A 74 20.48 -16.61 4.54
C TYR A 74 19.05 -16.15 4.37
N ALA A 75 18.32 -16.08 5.47
CA ALA A 75 16.97 -15.53 5.58
C ALA A 75 16.97 -14.28 6.46
N LEU A 76 15.92 -13.48 6.41
CA LEU A 76 15.72 -12.37 7.35
C LEU A 76 15.65 -12.88 8.79
N ASP A 77 16.22 -12.12 9.73
CA ASP A 77 16.23 -12.43 11.16
C ASP A 77 15.41 -11.42 11.97
N ALA A 78 15.22 -11.68 13.24
CA ALA A 78 14.33 -11.00 14.18
C ALA A 78 14.54 -9.47 14.24
N ARG A 79 15.76 -8.97 14.01
CA ARG A 79 16.04 -7.53 14.06
C ARG A 79 15.23 -6.74 13.03
N VAL A 80 14.94 -7.32 11.86
CA VAL A 80 14.11 -6.68 10.83
C VAL A 80 12.67 -6.52 11.34
N PHE A 81 12.14 -7.55 12.00
CA PHE A 81 10.83 -7.48 12.63
C PHE A 81 10.79 -6.45 13.78
N GLU A 82 11.82 -6.41 14.63
CA GLU A 82 11.92 -5.45 15.73
C GLU A 82 11.87 -4.00 15.22
N LEU A 83 12.61 -3.69 14.14
CA LEU A 83 12.58 -2.36 13.53
C LEU A 83 11.22 -2.04 12.91
N GLY A 84 10.65 -2.99 12.19
CA GLY A 84 9.32 -2.83 11.60
C GLY A 84 8.25 -2.62 12.69
N ASN A 85 8.32 -3.34 13.80
CA ASN A 85 7.42 -3.19 14.93
C ASN A 85 7.63 -1.86 15.67
N ALA A 86 8.87 -1.39 15.85
CA ALA A 86 9.16 -0.10 16.45
C ALA A 86 8.56 1.05 15.61
N TYR A 87 8.66 0.96 14.29
CA TYR A 87 7.98 1.89 13.39
C TYR A 87 6.46 1.82 13.50
N ALA A 88 5.88 0.61 13.46
CA ALA A 88 4.43 0.39 13.53
C ALA A 88 3.84 0.81 14.87
N THR A 89 4.56 0.62 15.98
CA THR A 89 4.09 1.00 17.33
C THR A 89 3.97 2.52 17.48
N GLY A 90 4.76 3.29 16.74
CA GLY A 90 4.63 4.75 16.68
C GLY A 90 3.43 5.25 15.85
N LEU A 91 2.74 4.35 15.13
CA LEU A 91 1.58 4.65 14.31
C LEU A 91 0.31 4.20 15.04
N ASP A 92 -0.33 5.09 15.82
CA ASP A 92 -1.67 4.83 16.36
C ASP A 92 -2.65 4.37 15.28
N LEU A 93 -2.49 4.86 14.04
CA LEU A 93 -3.25 4.45 12.86
C LEU A 93 -3.13 2.95 12.55
N ALA A 94 -1.94 2.34 12.64
CA ALA A 94 -1.77 0.91 12.35
C ALA A 94 -2.51 0.04 13.38
N ARG A 95 -2.42 0.40 14.66
CA ARG A 95 -3.09 -0.32 15.76
C ARG A 95 -4.61 -0.20 15.66
N GLU A 96 -5.13 1.03 15.57
CA GLU A 96 -6.56 1.27 15.46
C GLU A 96 -7.13 0.72 14.14
N GLY A 97 -6.39 0.89 13.06
CA GLY A 97 -6.73 0.33 11.76
C GLY A 97 -6.82 -1.19 11.76
N GLN A 98 -5.89 -1.89 12.43
CA GLN A 98 -5.92 -3.35 12.55
C GLN A 98 -7.13 -3.85 13.36
N VAL A 99 -7.52 -3.14 14.43
CA VAL A 99 -8.69 -3.48 15.23
C VAL A 99 -9.96 -3.40 14.40
N VAL A 100 -10.16 -2.27 13.71
CA VAL A 100 -11.35 -2.06 12.89
C VAL A 100 -11.35 -2.96 11.65
N ALA A 101 -10.20 -3.18 11.01
CA ALA A 101 -10.10 -4.07 9.87
C ALA A 101 -10.55 -5.50 10.20
N ARG A 102 -10.23 -6.03 11.39
CA ARG A 102 -10.74 -7.34 11.86
C ARG A 102 -12.26 -7.37 11.94
N ARG A 103 -12.88 -6.32 12.49
CA ARG A 103 -14.33 -6.21 12.58
C ARG A 103 -14.98 -6.17 11.19
N ILE A 104 -14.45 -5.34 10.28
CA ILE A 104 -14.99 -5.22 8.92
C ILE A 104 -14.80 -6.52 8.15
N ALA A 105 -13.64 -7.17 8.22
CA ALA A 105 -13.39 -8.45 7.57
C ALA A 105 -14.33 -9.55 8.09
N ALA A 106 -14.64 -9.57 9.39
CA ALA A 106 -15.60 -10.51 9.96
C ALA A 106 -17.05 -10.28 9.46
N LEU A 107 -17.41 -9.06 9.09
CA LEU A 107 -18.74 -8.73 8.55
C LEU A 107 -18.89 -9.11 7.07
N CYS A 108 -17.84 -8.90 6.27
CA CYS A 108 -17.93 -9.08 4.82
C CYS A 108 -17.22 -10.34 4.30
N ASP A 109 -16.37 -10.98 5.10
CA ASP A 109 -15.50 -12.08 4.71
C ASP A 109 -14.67 -11.79 3.43
N GLU A 110 -14.17 -10.53 3.32
CA GLU A 110 -13.27 -10.10 2.27
C GLU A 110 -11.97 -9.56 2.87
N THR A 111 -10.93 -9.46 2.05
CA THR A 111 -9.63 -8.93 2.52
C THR A 111 -9.72 -7.43 2.76
N VAL A 112 -9.38 -7.01 3.98
CA VAL A 112 -9.37 -5.60 4.39
C VAL A 112 -7.95 -5.12 4.60
N HIS A 113 -7.63 -3.94 4.06
CA HIS A 113 -6.33 -3.30 4.23
C HIS A 113 -6.47 -1.91 4.82
N VAL A 114 -5.43 -1.47 5.53
CA VAL A 114 -5.20 -0.05 5.83
C VAL A 114 -3.81 0.31 5.29
N ALA A 115 -3.75 1.44 4.59
CA ALA A 115 -2.53 1.89 3.93
C ALA A 115 -2.29 3.38 4.14
N VAL A 116 -1.03 3.76 4.01
CA VAL A 116 -0.56 5.15 3.96
C VAL A 116 0.09 5.42 2.60
N LEU A 117 0.23 6.69 2.24
CA LEU A 117 0.91 7.11 1.02
C LEU A 117 2.37 7.39 1.33
N GLU A 118 3.26 6.78 0.58
CA GLU A 118 4.69 7.07 0.57
C GLU A 118 5.09 7.44 -0.85
N ASP A 119 5.37 8.72 -1.06
CA ASP A 119 5.65 9.28 -2.37
C ASP A 119 4.52 8.97 -3.37
N THR A 120 4.76 8.15 -4.39
CA THR A 120 3.77 7.70 -5.38
C THR A 120 3.26 6.29 -5.15
N ASP A 121 3.66 5.65 -4.06
CA ASP A 121 3.29 4.29 -3.69
C ASP A 121 2.39 4.24 -2.45
N VAL A 122 1.60 3.20 -2.33
CA VAL A 122 0.93 2.83 -1.09
C VAL A 122 1.77 1.85 -0.29
N PHE A 123 1.76 2.03 1.02
CA PHE A 123 2.38 1.13 1.97
C PHE A 123 1.32 0.56 2.91
N TYR A 124 1.15 -0.76 2.91
CA TYR A 124 0.15 -1.44 3.74
C TYR A 124 0.64 -1.59 5.18
N ILE A 125 -0.07 -0.96 6.12
CA ILE A 125 0.27 -0.94 7.56
C ILE A 125 -0.62 -1.87 8.40
N ALA A 126 -1.78 -2.26 7.88
CA ALA A 126 -2.64 -3.26 8.49
C ALA A 126 -3.34 -4.09 7.40
N LYS A 127 -3.60 -5.36 7.70
CA LYS A 127 -4.28 -6.31 6.81
C LYS A 127 -5.02 -7.37 7.62
N VAL A 128 -6.19 -7.74 7.11
CA VAL A 128 -6.93 -8.94 7.54
C VAL A 128 -7.36 -9.70 6.30
N ASP A 129 -6.97 -10.95 6.21
CA ASP A 129 -7.35 -11.82 5.09
C ASP A 129 -8.79 -12.32 5.20
N SER A 130 -9.45 -12.49 4.05
CA SER A 130 -10.66 -13.28 3.93
C SER A 130 -10.40 -14.74 4.32
N THR A 131 -11.39 -15.43 4.87
CA THR A 131 -11.35 -16.86 5.14
C THR A 131 -11.63 -17.69 3.87
N ASN A 132 -12.10 -17.06 2.81
CA ASN A 132 -12.37 -17.70 1.53
C ASN A 132 -11.11 -18.28 0.88
N ALA A 133 -11.24 -19.41 0.19
CA ALA A 133 -10.15 -20.05 -0.55
C ALA A 133 -9.62 -19.12 -1.67
N LEU A 134 -10.52 -18.42 -2.39
CA LEU A 134 -10.19 -17.42 -3.39
C LEU A 134 -10.05 -16.05 -2.70
N ARG A 135 -8.82 -15.62 -2.45
CA ARG A 135 -8.48 -14.39 -1.77
C ARG A 135 -7.31 -13.67 -2.43
N LEU A 136 -7.22 -12.36 -2.22
CA LEU A 136 -6.06 -11.58 -2.67
C LEU A 136 -4.82 -11.94 -1.85
N VAL A 137 -3.77 -12.38 -2.54
CA VAL A 137 -2.45 -12.58 -1.91
C VAL A 137 -1.72 -11.24 -1.87
N SER A 138 -1.78 -10.57 -0.72
CA SER A 138 -1.05 -9.34 -0.42
C SER A 138 -0.33 -9.51 0.92
N ALA A 139 0.65 -8.65 1.23
CA ALA A 139 1.39 -8.70 2.48
C ALA A 139 1.49 -7.32 3.13
N ILE A 140 1.48 -7.26 4.46
CA ILE A 140 1.87 -6.05 5.21
C ILE A 140 3.32 -5.72 4.84
N GLY A 141 3.64 -4.45 4.69
CA GLY A 141 4.97 -4.00 4.26
C GLY A 141 5.16 -3.98 2.74
N ARG A 142 4.18 -4.43 1.95
CA ARG A 142 4.25 -4.38 0.49
C ARG A 142 3.92 -2.98 -0.01
N ARG A 143 4.66 -2.56 -1.04
CA ARG A 143 4.43 -1.33 -1.80
C ARG A 143 3.76 -1.65 -3.13
N LEU A 144 2.80 -0.83 -3.53
CA LEU A 144 2.19 -0.87 -4.86
C LEU A 144 2.02 0.56 -5.37
N PRO A 145 2.12 0.78 -6.70
CA PRO A 145 1.85 2.08 -7.29
C PRO A 145 0.47 2.59 -6.89
N ALA A 146 0.41 3.77 -6.27
CA ALA A 146 -0.82 4.31 -5.71
C ALA A 146 -1.92 4.48 -6.77
N HIS A 147 -1.55 4.87 -8.00
CA HIS A 147 -2.49 5.05 -9.10
C HIS A 147 -3.19 3.76 -9.57
N CYS A 148 -2.65 2.58 -9.23
CA CYS A 148 -3.23 1.28 -9.58
C CYS A 148 -4.15 0.72 -8.51
N THR A 149 -4.29 1.36 -7.34
CA THR A 149 -5.04 0.78 -6.21
C THR A 149 -6.15 1.71 -5.72
N ALA A 150 -7.24 1.16 -5.17
CA ALA A 150 -8.29 1.96 -4.58
C ALA A 150 -7.79 2.82 -3.41
N VAL A 151 -7.03 2.22 -2.46
CA VAL A 151 -6.43 2.98 -1.34
C VAL A 151 -5.51 4.08 -1.83
N GLY A 152 -4.73 3.82 -2.87
CA GLY A 152 -3.79 4.80 -3.41
C GLY A 152 -4.50 5.96 -4.10
N LYS A 153 -5.50 5.69 -4.92
CA LYS A 153 -6.31 6.76 -5.54
C LYS A 153 -7.05 7.58 -4.48
N MET A 154 -7.52 6.93 -3.40
CA MET A 154 -8.10 7.66 -2.26
C MET A 154 -7.06 8.58 -1.61
N LEU A 155 -5.88 8.08 -1.28
CA LEU A 155 -4.81 8.85 -0.65
C LEU A 155 -4.31 9.99 -1.55
N LEU A 156 -4.08 9.71 -2.82
CA LEU A 156 -3.70 10.72 -3.81
C LEU A 156 -4.79 11.80 -3.98
N SER A 157 -6.06 11.45 -3.82
CA SER A 157 -7.16 12.43 -3.88
C SER A 157 -7.15 13.42 -2.73
N GLY A 158 -6.49 13.10 -1.62
CA GLY A 158 -6.32 13.99 -0.46
C GLY A 158 -5.19 15.00 -0.60
N LEU A 159 -4.33 14.87 -1.61
CA LEU A 159 -3.24 15.80 -1.85
C LEU A 159 -3.76 17.13 -2.41
N SER A 160 -3.07 18.21 -2.09
CA SER A 160 -3.22 19.49 -2.81
C SER A 160 -2.71 19.32 -4.26
N GLU A 161 -3.12 20.22 -5.15
CA GLU A 161 -2.63 20.21 -6.53
C GLU A 161 -1.11 20.40 -6.61
N GLU A 162 -0.57 21.15 -5.68
CA GLU A 162 0.87 21.43 -5.57
C GLU A 162 1.66 20.18 -5.14
N GLU A 163 1.19 19.47 -4.11
CA GLU A 163 1.77 18.21 -3.66
C GLU A 163 1.67 17.12 -4.74
N PHE A 164 0.54 17.05 -5.43
CA PHE A 164 0.35 16.13 -6.56
C PHE A 164 1.35 16.45 -7.69
N ALA A 165 1.45 17.70 -8.10
CA ALA A 165 2.36 18.12 -9.16
C ALA A 165 3.83 17.84 -8.82
N GLN A 166 4.24 18.03 -7.57
CA GLN A 166 5.60 17.70 -7.12
C GLN A 166 5.89 16.22 -7.21
N ARG A 167 4.97 15.33 -6.77
CA ARG A 167 5.15 13.89 -6.76
C ARG A 167 5.21 13.28 -8.17
N PHE A 168 4.47 13.86 -9.11
CA PHE A 168 4.43 13.42 -10.50
C PHE A 168 5.22 14.32 -11.45
N ALA A 169 6.15 15.14 -10.91
CA ALA A 169 6.98 16.03 -11.71
C ALA A 169 7.77 15.28 -12.77
N GLY A 170 7.60 15.68 -14.04
CA GLY A 170 8.28 15.04 -15.17
C GLY A 170 7.70 13.71 -15.64
N ALA A 171 6.73 13.13 -14.93
CA ALA A 171 6.04 11.93 -15.37
C ALA A 171 4.89 12.31 -16.29
N GLN A 172 4.87 11.78 -17.52
CA GLN A 172 3.72 11.85 -18.43
C GLN A 172 2.99 10.52 -18.48
N GLU A 173 3.74 9.43 -18.45
CA GLU A 173 3.23 8.07 -18.49
C GLU A 173 3.38 7.38 -17.12
N LEU A 174 2.42 6.53 -16.78
CA LEU A 174 2.38 5.74 -15.57
C LEU A 174 2.51 4.26 -15.91
N VAL A 175 3.35 3.56 -15.15
CA VAL A 175 3.54 2.11 -15.33
C VAL A 175 2.36 1.37 -14.73
N GLY A 176 1.51 0.80 -15.56
CA GLY A 176 0.36 0.03 -15.08
C GLY A 176 0.69 -1.41 -14.75
N MET A 177 -0.07 -1.99 -13.84
CA MET A 177 0.04 -3.40 -13.43
C MET A 177 -0.83 -4.34 -14.27
N THR A 178 -1.94 -3.81 -14.82
CA THR A 178 -2.86 -4.55 -15.70
C THR A 178 -3.23 -3.71 -16.91
N ARG A 179 -4.01 -4.27 -17.82
CA ARG A 179 -4.57 -3.52 -18.95
C ARG A 179 -5.53 -2.40 -18.54
N ASN A 180 -6.12 -2.50 -17.34
CA ASN A 180 -7.10 -1.55 -16.82
C ASN A 180 -6.46 -0.41 -16.04
N SER A 181 -5.16 -0.51 -15.69
CA SER A 181 -4.46 0.54 -14.94
C SER A 181 -4.44 1.86 -15.70
N LEU A 182 -4.55 2.96 -14.99
CA LEU A 182 -4.37 4.30 -15.54
C LEU A 182 -2.93 4.46 -16.07
N ARG A 183 -2.79 5.02 -17.27
CA ARG A 183 -1.50 5.10 -17.98
C ARG A 183 -0.95 6.53 -18.10
N SER A 184 -1.71 7.54 -17.72
CA SER A 184 -1.25 8.94 -17.79
C SER A 184 -1.61 9.70 -16.55
N VAL A 185 -0.81 10.72 -16.25
CA VAL A 185 -1.03 11.64 -15.12
C VAL A 185 -2.36 12.39 -15.28
N ASP A 186 -2.75 12.76 -16.51
CA ASP A 186 -4.02 13.44 -16.75
C ASP A 186 -5.22 12.55 -16.49
N ALA A 187 -5.17 11.26 -16.91
CA ALA A 187 -6.22 10.30 -16.60
C ALA A 187 -6.33 10.07 -15.09
N LEU A 188 -5.20 9.99 -14.39
CA LEU A 188 -5.16 9.89 -12.93
C LEU A 188 -5.79 11.15 -12.30
N ARG A 189 -5.39 12.35 -12.70
CA ARG A 189 -5.95 13.60 -12.17
C ARG A 189 -7.48 13.68 -12.32
N ALA A 190 -8.00 13.28 -13.49
CA ALA A 190 -9.43 13.20 -13.73
C ALA A 190 -10.12 12.19 -12.80
N GLU A 191 -9.51 11.03 -12.55
CA GLU A 191 -10.05 10.03 -11.64
C GLU A 191 -10.00 10.49 -10.18
N LEU A 192 -8.94 11.19 -9.76
CA LEU A 192 -8.84 11.77 -8.41
C LEU A 192 -9.92 12.84 -8.16
N ALA A 193 -10.26 13.65 -9.16
CA ALA A 193 -11.35 14.61 -9.06
C ALA A 193 -12.70 13.89 -8.85
N ARG A 194 -12.96 12.81 -9.60
CA ARG A 194 -14.16 11.96 -9.40
C ARG A 194 -14.16 11.28 -8.03
N THR A 195 -13.01 10.79 -7.58
CA THR A 195 -12.85 10.17 -6.26
C THR A 195 -13.18 11.14 -5.12
N ARG A 196 -12.70 12.40 -5.21
CA ARG A 196 -13.06 13.45 -4.24
C ARG A 196 -14.57 13.72 -4.21
N ALA A 197 -15.17 13.84 -5.38
CA ALA A 197 -16.61 14.16 -5.49
C ALA A 197 -17.51 13.07 -4.89
N ARG A 198 -17.20 11.78 -5.10
CA ARG A 198 -18.00 10.66 -4.56
C ARG A 198 -17.59 10.21 -3.16
N GLY A 199 -16.42 10.67 -2.64
CA GLY A 199 -15.91 10.34 -1.29
C GLY A 199 -15.50 8.89 -1.09
N ILE A 200 -15.33 8.14 -2.17
CA ILE A 200 -14.88 6.74 -2.19
C ILE A 200 -14.05 6.49 -3.44
N ALA A 201 -13.01 5.66 -3.35
CA ALA A 201 -12.21 5.27 -4.49
C ALA A 201 -12.51 3.82 -4.91
N TRP A 202 -12.31 3.54 -6.19
CA TRP A 202 -12.51 2.23 -6.80
C TRP A 202 -11.24 1.74 -7.49
N ASP A 203 -11.03 0.43 -7.48
CA ASP A 203 -10.06 -0.25 -8.32
C ASP A 203 -10.84 -1.27 -9.17
N ASN A 204 -10.88 -1.08 -10.48
CA ASN A 204 -11.51 -1.97 -11.43
C ASN A 204 -10.50 -2.88 -12.10
N CYS A 205 -9.96 -3.84 -11.34
CA CYS A 205 -8.92 -4.75 -11.84
C CYS A 205 -7.66 -4.01 -12.32
N GLU A 206 -7.31 -2.89 -11.69
CA GLU A 206 -6.17 -2.06 -12.08
C GLU A 206 -4.86 -2.57 -11.45
N SER A 207 -4.95 -3.11 -10.22
CA SER A 207 -3.81 -3.72 -9.52
C SER A 207 -3.69 -5.23 -9.73
N ASN A 208 -4.81 -5.90 -10.01
CA ASN A 208 -4.89 -7.34 -10.26
C ASN A 208 -6.08 -7.61 -11.20
N PRO A 209 -5.95 -8.44 -12.27
CA PRO A 209 -7.01 -8.66 -13.25
C PRO A 209 -8.27 -9.32 -12.69
N ASP A 210 -8.16 -10.03 -11.55
CA ASP A 210 -9.25 -10.82 -10.96
C ASP A 210 -9.83 -10.19 -9.70
N VAL A 211 -9.38 -8.98 -9.32
CA VAL A 211 -9.74 -8.33 -8.06
C VAL A 211 -10.28 -6.92 -8.29
N ARG A 212 -11.36 -6.59 -7.61
CA ARG A 212 -11.88 -5.23 -7.45
C ARG A 212 -11.71 -4.77 -6.02
N CYS A 213 -11.58 -3.45 -5.84
CA CYS A 213 -11.45 -2.87 -4.51
C CYS A 213 -12.29 -1.60 -4.38
N VAL A 214 -12.76 -1.36 -3.16
CA VAL A 214 -13.35 -0.09 -2.74
C VAL A 214 -12.52 0.47 -1.58
N ALA A 215 -12.35 1.80 -1.50
CA ALA A 215 -11.57 2.42 -0.43
C ALA A 215 -12.19 3.73 0.05
N ALA A 216 -12.03 4.01 1.35
CA ALA A 216 -12.49 5.21 2.02
C ALA A 216 -11.36 5.86 2.84
N PRO A 217 -11.41 7.20 3.03
CA PRO A 217 -10.35 7.96 3.67
C PRO A 217 -10.39 7.83 5.19
N ILE A 218 -9.22 7.86 5.83
CA ILE A 218 -9.04 7.94 7.28
C ILE A 218 -8.42 9.29 7.62
N TYR A 219 -9.05 10.02 8.55
CA TYR A 219 -8.65 11.35 8.97
C TYR A 219 -8.12 11.38 10.39
N ASP A 220 -7.14 12.25 10.66
CA ASP A 220 -6.66 12.56 12.02
C ASP A 220 -7.55 13.62 12.71
N HIS A 221 -7.26 13.91 13.97
CA HIS A 221 -7.95 14.94 14.79
C HIS A 221 -7.91 16.36 14.20
N ARG A 222 -7.06 16.61 13.21
CA ARG A 222 -6.95 17.89 12.48
C ARG A 222 -7.74 17.89 11.18
N GLY A 223 -8.40 16.77 10.84
CA GLY A 223 -9.11 16.62 9.58
C GLY A 223 -8.20 16.38 8.37
N ARG A 224 -6.93 16.01 8.59
CA ARG A 224 -6.01 15.64 7.50
C ARG A 224 -6.16 14.16 7.21
N MET A 225 -6.18 13.80 5.92
CA MET A 225 -6.17 12.41 5.50
C MET A 225 -4.80 11.79 5.82
N VAL A 226 -4.77 10.82 6.74
CA VAL A 226 -3.54 10.16 7.22
C VAL A 226 -3.43 8.72 6.77
N GLY A 227 -4.49 8.17 6.19
CA GLY A 227 -4.55 6.81 5.69
C GLY A 227 -5.81 6.58 4.87
N ALA A 228 -5.95 5.35 4.36
CA ALA A 228 -7.18 4.87 3.76
C ALA A 228 -7.39 3.40 4.10
N MET A 229 -8.66 3.00 4.24
CA MET A 229 -9.07 1.60 4.37
C MET A 229 -9.63 1.10 3.06
N SER A 230 -9.34 -0.15 2.66
CA SER A 230 -10.01 -0.78 1.52
C SER A 230 -10.52 -2.17 1.85
N ILE A 231 -11.54 -2.57 1.07
CA ILE A 231 -12.00 -3.95 0.97
C ILE A 231 -11.69 -4.42 -0.45
N SER A 232 -11.01 -5.56 -0.55
CA SER A 232 -10.61 -6.19 -1.81
C SER A 232 -11.34 -7.52 -1.97
N PHE A 233 -11.99 -7.72 -3.11
CA PHE A 233 -12.84 -8.88 -3.39
C PHE A 233 -12.67 -9.37 -4.82
N PRO A 234 -12.80 -10.69 -5.09
CA PRO A 234 -12.72 -11.23 -6.43
C PRO A 234 -13.88 -10.76 -7.32
N VAL A 235 -13.60 -10.57 -8.61
CA VAL A 235 -14.60 -10.18 -9.62
C VAL A 235 -15.80 -11.12 -9.65
N VAL A 236 -15.60 -12.41 -9.42
CA VAL A 236 -16.67 -13.43 -9.40
C VAL A 236 -17.71 -13.24 -8.26
N ARG A 237 -17.38 -12.44 -7.25
CA ARG A 237 -18.28 -12.08 -6.13
C ARG A 237 -18.84 -10.64 -6.27
N ASP A 238 -18.53 -9.95 -7.36
CA ASP A 238 -18.93 -8.57 -7.56
C ASP A 238 -20.33 -8.51 -8.23
N THR A 239 -21.35 -8.27 -7.40
CA THR A 239 -22.69 -7.89 -7.85
C THR A 239 -22.98 -6.43 -7.47
N PRO A 240 -23.95 -5.75 -8.11
CA PRO A 240 -24.35 -4.39 -7.73
C PRO A 240 -24.65 -4.24 -6.24
N GLU A 241 -25.39 -5.18 -5.66
CA GLU A 241 -25.79 -5.19 -4.25
C GLU A 241 -24.56 -5.36 -3.33
N ARG A 242 -23.69 -6.31 -3.69
CA ARG A 242 -22.46 -6.58 -2.94
C ARG A 242 -21.52 -5.38 -2.98
N PHE A 243 -21.38 -4.76 -4.14
CA PHE A 243 -20.57 -3.55 -4.29
C PHE A 243 -21.06 -2.41 -3.39
N LEU A 244 -22.37 -2.17 -3.34
CA LEU A 244 -22.97 -1.15 -2.47
C LEU A 244 -22.80 -1.49 -0.99
N GLU A 245 -22.94 -2.74 -0.61
CA GLU A 245 -22.69 -3.23 0.76
C GLU A 245 -21.25 -2.97 1.18
N LEU A 246 -20.27 -3.43 0.37
CA LEU A 246 -18.84 -3.25 0.65
C LEU A 246 -18.44 -1.77 0.70
N SER A 247 -19.07 -0.94 -0.14
CA SER A 247 -18.87 0.52 -0.15
C SER A 247 -19.32 1.16 1.17
N ARG A 248 -20.45 0.71 1.74
CA ARG A 248 -20.90 1.17 3.07
C ARG A 248 -19.94 0.70 4.17
N LEU A 249 -19.61 -0.58 4.19
CA LEU A 249 -18.74 -1.17 5.21
C LEU A 249 -17.36 -0.53 5.25
N VAL A 250 -16.72 -0.29 4.10
CA VAL A 250 -15.39 0.35 4.08
C VAL A 250 -15.44 1.78 4.59
N ARG A 251 -16.52 2.52 4.26
CA ARG A 251 -16.71 3.89 4.75
C ARG A 251 -16.95 3.92 6.26
N GLU A 252 -17.81 3.05 6.77
CA GLU A 252 -18.06 2.90 8.20
C GLU A 252 -16.78 2.54 8.96
N GLY A 253 -16.00 1.58 8.44
CA GLY A 253 -14.72 1.21 9.02
C GLY A 253 -13.71 2.36 9.02
N ALA A 254 -13.55 3.05 7.91
CA ALA A 254 -12.64 4.19 7.81
C ALA A 254 -13.06 5.34 8.74
N GLN A 255 -14.36 5.59 8.87
CA GLN A 255 -14.90 6.59 9.80
C GLN A 255 -14.67 6.18 11.26
N GLU A 256 -14.84 4.91 11.62
CA GLU A 256 -14.55 4.42 12.96
C GLU A 256 -13.05 4.60 13.31
N VAL A 257 -12.14 4.26 12.38
CA VAL A 257 -10.70 4.51 12.60
C VAL A 257 -10.45 6.00 12.80
N SER A 258 -11.05 6.85 11.98
CA SER A 258 -10.90 8.30 12.09
C SER A 258 -11.37 8.82 13.46
N GLN A 259 -12.51 8.34 13.94
CA GLN A 259 -13.03 8.69 15.27
C GLN A 259 -12.08 8.26 16.39
N ARG A 260 -11.49 7.06 16.30
CA ARG A 260 -10.47 6.55 17.23
C ARG A 260 -9.19 7.40 17.21
N LEU A 261 -8.87 8.03 16.07
CA LEU A 261 -7.78 9.00 15.93
C LEU A 261 -8.19 10.43 16.34
N GLY A 262 -9.38 10.61 16.92
CA GLY A 262 -9.85 11.89 17.40
C GLY A 262 -10.55 12.79 16.38
N TYR A 263 -10.80 12.29 15.16
CA TYR A 263 -11.55 13.03 14.14
C TYR A 263 -13.03 13.13 14.54
N ARG A 264 -13.55 14.35 14.43
CA ARG A 264 -14.98 14.63 14.57
C ARG A 264 -15.52 15.09 13.23
N ALA A 265 -16.28 14.22 12.57
CA ALA A 265 -16.94 14.60 11.33
C ALA A 265 -17.90 15.77 11.57
N PRO A 266 -17.99 16.75 10.65
CA PRO A 266 -19.08 17.72 10.66
C PRO A 266 -20.43 16.97 10.57
N ASP A 267 -21.46 17.48 11.25
CA ASP A 267 -22.83 16.89 11.32
C ASP A 267 -23.57 16.84 9.95
N THR A 268 -22.87 16.88 8.85
CA THR A 268 -23.49 17.05 7.52
C THR A 268 -23.05 16.01 6.51
N MET A 269 -24.02 15.49 5.84
CA MET A 269 -24.15 14.77 4.58
C MET A 269 -24.40 13.28 4.74
N ALA A 270 -25.68 12.94 4.55
CA ALA A 270 -26.07 11.60 4.14
C ALA A 270 -25.30 11.25 2.85
N TRP A 271 -24.29 10.40 2.97
CA TRP A 271 -23.58 9.84 1.83
C TRP A 271 -24.37 8.66 1.27
N THR A 272 -24.60 8.66 -0.01
CA THR A 272 -25.25 7.54 -0.72
C THR A 272 -24.21 6.86 -1.59
N PRO A 273 -24.02 5.53 -1.47
CA PRO A 273 -23.12 4.81 -2.35
C PRO A 273 -23.63 4.82 -3.78
N GLU A 274 -22.73 5.00 -4.73
CA GLU A 274 -22.99 4.95 -6.15
C GLU A 274 -22.49 3.65 -6.77
N LEU A 275 -23.23 3.15 -7.77
CA LEU A 275 -22.75 2.06 -8.61
C LEU A 275 -21.68 2.56 -9.58
N PRO A 276 -20.57 1.83 -9.72
CA PRO A 276 -19.55 2.16 -10.69
C PRO A 276 -20.01 1.90 -12.14
N PRO A 277 -19.33 2.49 -13.14
CA PRO A 277 -19.72 2.38 -14.54
C PRO A 277 -19.89 0.94 -15.06
N TRP A 278 -19.06 0.01 -14.57
CA TRP A 278 -19.13 -1.41 -14.99
C TRP A 278 -20.37 -2.16 -14.49
N HIS A 279 -21.10 -1.62 -13.50
CA HIS A 279 -22.42 -2.13 -13.10
C HIS A 279 -23.57 -1.39 -13.76
N ARG A 280 -23.37 -0.12 -14.16
CA ARG A 280 -24.41 0.67 -14.84
C ARG A 280 -24.66 0.18 -16.27
N ALA A 281 -23.61 -0.34 -16.95
CA ALA A 281 -23.73 -0.86 -18.31
C ALA A 281 -24.59 -2.15 -18.40
N GLN A 282 -24.68 -2.93 -17.32
CA GLN A 282 -25.49 -4.15 -17.27
C GLN A 282 -26.98 -3.90 -17.01
N ALA A 283 -27.34 -2.72 -16.53
CA ALA A 283 -28.74 -2.37 -16.21
C ALA A 283 -29.56 -1.83 -17.42
N VAL A 284 -28.92 -1.66 -18.58
CA VAL A 284 -29.57 -1.11 -19.79
C VAL A 284 -29.96 -2.22 -20.77
N ASP A 285 -29.46 -3.44 -20.61
CA ASP A 285 -29.73 -4.60 -21.48
C ASP A 285 -30.63 -5.68 -20.84
N GLY A 286 -31.38 -5.34 -19.77
CA GLY A 286 -32.28 -6.25 -19.05
C GLY A 286 -33.75 -5.82 -19.10
#